data_027de0d2ab079bf9edf0754d3e5df937
#
_entry.id   027de0d2ab079bf9edf0754d3e5df937
#
_cell.length_a   1.000
_cell.length_b   1.000
_cell.length_c   1.000
_cell.angle_alpha   90.00
_cell.angle_beta   90.00
_cell.angle_gamma   90.00
#
_symmetry.space_group_name_H-M   'P 1'
#
loop_
_entity.id
_entity.type
_entity.pdbx_description
1 polymer ?
#
loop_
_entity_poly.entity_id
_entity_poly.type
_entity_poly.pdbx_seq_one_letter_code
_entity_poly.pdbx_strand_id
1 'polypeptide(L)'
;QCLFVLLHAIPVFLTLITIINIILMIFIYQSIAKQKFNQIDFLINHTHFIKKLICKYYSLKFAIYYNELLIQHYDTTSIIETLYDKITDSDIKMIVYELYRLIINGHDFNLAVNDFPYFSDDFKKFISIIQNSHENQSLENYIQLTFMQLNQFVSKFIKIIVPLIYGFVATFVIVVYVS
;
A
#
# COMPACT_ATOMS: atom_id res chain seq x y z
N GLN A 1 49.36 -6.12 -4.50
CA GLN A 1 48.57 -6.97 -3.60
C GLN A 1 47.25 -6.33 -3.17
N CYS A 2 47.17 -5.03 -2.84
CA CYS A 2 45.93 -4.35 -2.47
C CYS A 2 44.86 -4.37 -3.57
N LEU A 3 45.24 -4.16 -4.83
CA LEU A 3 44.34 -4.13 -5.98
C LEU A 3 43.65 -5.50 -6.22
N PHE A 4 44.41 -6.58 -6.01
CA PHE A 4 43.91 -7.94 -6.17
C PHE A 4 42.88 -8.32 -5.07
N VAL A 5 43.13 -7.90 -3.84
CA VAL A 5 42.18 -8.09 -2.73
C VAL A 5 40.91 -7.28 -2.94
N LEU A 6 41.02 -6.06 -3.43
CA LEU A 6 39.88 -5.20 -3.76
C LEU A 6 39.03 -5.79 -4.90
N LEU A 7 39.68 -6.36 -5.93
CA LEU A 7 39.01 -6.97 -7.08
C LEU A 7 38.19 -8.20 -6.68
N HIS A 8 38.64 -8.98 -5.70
CA HIS A 8 37.90 -10.15 -5.18
C HIS A 8 36.84 -9.79 -4.12
N ALA A 9 37.04 -8.69 -3.38
CA ALA A 9 36.08 -8.24 -2.36
C ALA A 9 34.81 -7.64 -2.97
N ILE A 10 34.93 -6.94 -4.12
CA ILE A 10 33.80 -6.29 -4.79
C ILE A 10 32.71 -7.29 -5.20
N PRO A 11 32.99 -8.40 -5.93
CA PRO A 11 31.94 -9.36 -6.31
C PRO A 11 31.33 -10.07 -5.09
N VAL A 12 32.11 -10.36 -4.07
CA VAL A 12 31.58 -10.96 -2.83
C VAL A 12 30.62 -9.99 -2.12
N PHE A 13 30.99 -8.71 -2.04
CA PHE A 13 30.12 -7.70 -1.42
C PHE A 13 28.83 -7.47 -2.24
N LEU A 14 28.94 -7.48 -3.57
CA LEU A 14 27.80 -7.36 -4.48
C LEU A 14 26.85 -8.57 -4.37
N THR A 15 27.38 -9.79 -4.33
CA THR A 15 26.55 -10.99 -4.16
C THR A 15 25.84 -11.00 -2.80
N LEU A 16 26.49 -10.51 -1.77
CA LEU A 16 25.91 -10.41 -0.42
C LEU A 16 24.75 -9.39 -0.39
N ILE A 17 24.90 -8.25 -1.04
CA ILE A 17 23.83 -7.24 -1.20
C ILE A 17 22.65 -7.81 -1.98
N THR A 18 22.88 -8.56 -3.07
CA THR A 18 21.77 -9.17 -3.85
C THR A 18 21.02 -10.20 -3.03
N ILE A 19 21.71 -11.04 -2.28
CA ILE A 19 21.10 -12.05 -1.40
C ILE A 19 20.23 -11.35 -0.34
N ILE A 20 20.73 -10.29 0.29
CA ILE A 20 19.98 -9.51 1.28
C ILE A 20 18.72 -8.91 0.65
N ASN A 21 18.81 -8.33 -0.56
CA ASN A 21 17.66 -7.77 -1.26
C ASN A 21 16.61 -8.84 -1.60
N ILE A 22 17.03 -10.03 -2.06
CA ILE A 22 16.14 -11.14 -2.35
C ILE A 22 15.42 -11.61 -1.08
N ILE A 23 16.14 -11.76 0.03
CA ILE A 23 15.56 -12.14 1.33
C ILE A 23 14.54 -11.09 1.78
N LEU A 24 14.87 -9.81 1.63
CA LEU A 24 14.00 -8.69 2.00
C LEU A 24 12.72 -8.65 1.14
N MET A 25 12.85 -8.91 -0.17
CA MET A 25 11.71 -9.03 -1.09
C MET A 25 10.81 -10.22 -0.71
N ILE A 26 11.39 -11.39 -0.41
CA ILE A 26 10.64 -12.57 0.02
C ILE A 26 9.93 -12.30 1.36
N PHE A 27 10.61 -11.62 2.28
CA PHE A 27 10.03 -11.25 3.57
C PHE A 27 8.85 -10.30 3.43
N ILE A 28 8.99 -9.24 2.59
CA ILE A 28 7.90 -8.31 2.28
C ILE A 28 6.73 -9.05 1.62
N TYR A 29 7.02 -9.89 0.61
CA TYR A 29 5.98 -10.66 -0.08
C TYR A 29 5.24 -11.61 0.88
N GLN A 30 5.95 -12.33 1.75
CA GLN A 30 5.32 -13.21 2.73
C GLN A 30 4.54 -12.45 3.80
N SER A 31 4.99 -11.26 4.18
CA SER A 31 4.28 -10.41 5.16
C SER A 31 2.96 -9.91 4.60
N ILE A 32 2.93 -9.53 3.32
CA ILE A 32 1.71 -9.13 2.61
C ILE A 32 0.79 -10.35 2.40
N ALA A 33 1.33 -11.48 1.92
CA ALA A 33 0.55 -12.66 1.60
C ALA A 33 -0.02 -13.39 2.83
N LYS A 34 0.64 -13.33 3.99
CA LYS A 34 0.21 -14.00 5.22
C LYS A 34 -0.63 -13.14 6.16
N GLN A 35 -0.97 -11.90 5.75
CA GLN A 35 -1.83 -10.97 6.52
C GLN A 35 -1.45 -10.83 8.00
N LYS A 36 -0.20 -10.95 8.34
CA LYS A 36 0.29 -10.67 9.68
C LYS A 36 0.38 -9.16 9.87
N PHE A 37 -0.72 -8.54 10.25
CA PHE A 37 -0.83 -7.10 10.54
C PHE A 37 0.26 -6.60 11.50
N ASN A 38 0.67 -7.41 12.48
CA ASN A 38 1.79 -7.07 13.37
C ASN A 38 3.12 -6.80 12.64
N GLN A 39 3.35 -7.43 11.48
CA GLN A 39 4.56 -7.20 10.68
C GLN A 39 4.40 -5.99 9.76
N ILE A 40 3.19 -5.75 9.29
CA ILE A 40 2.84 -4.53 8.54
C ILE A 40 2.93 -3.33 9.47
N ASP A 41 2.47 -3.42 10.71
CA ASP A 41 2.61 -2.38 11.74
C ASP A 41 4.08 -2.02 12.01
N PHE A 42 4.96 -2.99 12.02
CA PHE A 42 6.39 -2.74 12.16
C PHE A 42 6.97 -1.94 10.97
N LEU A 43 6.61 -2.31 9.74
CA LEU A 43 7.02 -1.58 8.53
C LEU A 43 6.38 -0.18 8.44
N ILE A 44 5.10 -0.08 8.82
CA ILE A 44 4.35 1.18 8.86
C ILE A 44 4.97 2.15 9.87
N ASN A 45 5.40 1.66 11.03
CA ASN A 45 5.95 2.53 12.08
C ASN A 45 7.39 2.96 11.79
N HIS A 46 8.16 2.20 11.01
CA HIS A 46 9.57 2.51 10.73
C HIS A 46 9.78 3.36 9.46
N THR A 47 8.81 3.43 8.54
CA THR A 47 9.01 4.13 7.27
C THR A 47 7.77 4.96 6.92
N HIS A 48 7.79 6.25 7.23
CA HIS A 48 6.70 7.18 6.94
C HIS A 48 6.21 7.13 5.48
N PHE A 49 7.11 6.88 4.55
CA PHE A 49 6.82 6.76 3.12
C PHE A 49 6.01 5.50 2.78
N ILE A 50 6.40 4.34 3.31
CA ILE A 50 5.69 3.06 3.12
C ILE A 50 4.29 3.14 3.75
N LYS A 51 4.19 3.73 4.94
CA LYS A 51 2.91 4.00 5.59
C LYS A 51 1.95 4.77 4.68
N LYS A 52 2.41 5.89 4.11
CA LYS A 52 1.59 6.72 3.23
C LYS A 52 1.10 5.95 1.99
N LEU A 53 1.95 5.10 1.41
CA LEU A 53 1.61 4.28 0.26
C LEU A 53 0.56 3.22 0.61
N ILE A 54 0.76 2.50 1.71
CA ILE A 54 -0.15 1.47 2.21
C ILE A 54 -1.51 2.09 2.55
N CYS A 55 -1.54 3.21 3.27
CA CYS A 55 -2.79 3.91 3.58
C CYS A 55 -3.53 4.36 2.31
N LYS A 56 -2.82 4.86 1.28
CA LYS A 56 -3.44 5.20 0.00
C LYS A 56 -4.02 3.98 -0.72
N TYR A 57 -3.30 2.86 -0.71
CA TYR A 57 -3.76 1.62 -1.32
C TYR A 57 -5.05 1.10 -0.65
N TYR A 58 -5.08 1.01 0.67
CA TYR A 58 -6.26 0.57 1.40
C TYR A 58 -7.43 1.53 1.25
N SER A 59 -7.18 2.84 1.29
CA SER A 59 -8.21 3.85 1.06
C SER A 59 -8.80 3.76 -0.34
N LEU A 60 -7.96 3.58 -1.37
CA LEU A 60 -8.43 3.39 -2.75
C LEU A 60 -9.29 2.14 -2.88
N LYS A 61 -8.80 1.02 -2.35
CA LYS A 61 -9.49 -0.26 -2.43
C LYS A 61 -10.85 -0.22 -1.71
N PHE A 62 -10.88 0.35 -0.51
CA PHE A 62 -12.13 0.57 0.21
C PHE A 62 -13.08 1.52 -0.54
N ALA A 63 -12.55 2.62 -1.08
CA ALA A 63 -13.34 3.59 -1.83
C ALA A 63 -14.03 2.97 -3.05
N ILE A 64 -13.37 2.05 -3.76
CA ILE A 64 -13.94 1.34 -4.91
C ILE A 64 -15.17 0.54 -4.48
N TYR A 65 -15.05 -0.31 -3.46
CA TYR A 65 -16.16 -1.13 -2.99
C TYR A 65 -17.29 -0.30 -2.39
N TYR A 66 -16.93 0.73 -1.62
CA TYR A 66 -17.90 1.65 -1.03
C TYR A 66 -18.69 2.42 -2.10
N ASN A 67 -17.98 2.95 -3.13
CA ASN A 67 -18.58 3.71 -4.21
C ASN A 67 -19.54 2.87 -5.06
N GLU A 68 -19.24 1.59 -5.27
CA GLU A 68 -20.10 0.66 -6.01
C GLU A 68 -21.49 0.55 -5.38
N LEU A 69 -21.58 0.50 -4.07
CA LEU A 69 -22.84 0.45 -3.33
C LEU A 69 -23.47 1.83 -3.16
N LEU A 70 -22.63 2.88 -2.99
CA LEU A 70 -23.12 4.26 -2.90
C LEU A 70 -23.87 4.70 -4.16
N ILE A 71 -23.39 4.36 -5.34
CA ILE A 71 -24.06 4.64 -6.63
C ILE A 71 -25.42 3.91 -6.71
N GLN A 72 -25.56 2.77 -6.05
CA GLN A 72 -26.83 2.04 -5.96
C GLN A 72 -27.78 2.63 -4.90
N HIS A 73 -27.47 3.80 -4.35
CA HIS A 73 -28.25 4.52 -3.35
C HIS A 73 -28.41 3.78 -1.99
N TYR A 74 -27.50 2.91 -1.66
CA TYR A 74 -27.44 2.36 -0.29
C TYR A 74 -27.02 3.46 0.69
N ASP A 75 -27.61 3.46 1.87
CA ASP A 75 -27.13 4.30 2.96
C ASP A 75 -25.84 3.73 3.56
N THR A 76 -25.08 4.56 4.26
CA THR A 76 -23.75 4.23 4.78
C THR A 76 -23.75 2.95 5.65
N THR A 77 -24.74 2.78 6.51
CA THR A 77 -24.85 1.62 7.39
C THR A 77 -25.07 0.34 6.58
N SER A 78 -26.02 0.38 5.65
CA SER A 78 -26.32 -0.74 4.73
C SER A 78 -25.14 -1.07 3.82
N ILE A 79 -24.33 -0.07 3.40
CA ILE A 79 -23.11 -0.29 2.65
C ILE A 79 -22.13 -1.13 3.47
N ILE A 80 -21.86 -0.73 4.71
CA ILE A 80 -20.90 -1.43 5.58
C ILE A 80 -21.37 -2.83 5.93
N GLU A 81 -22.67 -3.02 6.21
CA GLU A 81 -23.26 -4.34 6.43
C GLU A 81 -23.12 -5.24 5.20
N THR A 82 -23.46 -4.71 4.03
CA THR A 82 -23.36 -5.45 2.76
C THR A 82 -21.89 -5.83 2.46
N LEU A 83 -20.95 -4.92 2.69
CA LEU A 83 -19.53 -5.20 2.54
C LEU A 83 -19.06 -6.27 3.53
N TYR A 84 -19.49 -6.19 4.78
CA TYR A 84 -19.16 -7.19 5.81
C TYR A 84 -19.59 -8.60 5.40
N ASP A 85 -20.78 -8.74 4.85
CA ASP A 85 -21.35 -10.03 4.47
C ASP A 85 -20.76 -10.59 3.16
N LYS A 86 -20.49 -9.73 2.18
CA LYS A 86 -20.20 -10.15 0.81
C LYS A 86 -18.73 -10.06 0.43
N ILE A 87 -17.91 -9.29 1.18
CA ILE A 87 -16.53 -9.08 0.76
C ILE A 87 -15.68 -10.33 0.94
N THR A 88 -15.13 -10.80 -0.15
CA THR A 88 -14.20 -11.95 -0.19
C THR A 88 -12.75 -11.52 -0.18
N ASP A 89 -12.49 -10.23 -0.48
CA ASP A 89 -11.15 -9.67 -0.51
C ASP A 89 -10.58 -9.56 0.90
N SER A 90 -9.62 -10.40 1.17
CA SER A 90 -9.00 -10.53 2.49
C SER A 90 -8.33 -9.25 2.99
N ASP A 91 -7.79 -8.42 2.06
CA ASP A 91 -7.08 -7.19 2.43
C ASP A 91 -8.03 -6.13 3.01
N ILE A 92 -9.26 -6.09 2.49
CA ILE A 92 -10.28 -5.13 2.93
C ILE A 92 -11.18 -5.69 4.02
N LYS A 93 -11.32 -7.01 4.08
CA LYS A 93 -12.22 -7.68 5.03
C LYS A 93 -12.00 -7.24 6.49
N MET A 94 -10.76 -7.07 6.89
CA MET A 94 -10.44 -6.61 8.24
C MET A 94 -10.84 -5.15 8.48
N ILE A 95 -10.62 -4.29 7.48
CA ILE A 95 -11.02 -2.87 7.57
C ILE A 95 -12.54 -2.77 7.70
N VAL A 96 -13.27 -3.52 6.87
CA VAL A 96 -14.73 -3.57 6.90
C VAL A 96 -15.23 -4.13 8.23
N TYR A 97 -14.60 -5.18 8.75
CA TYR A 97 -14.94 -5.76 10.06
C TYR A 97 -14.81 -4.74 11.21
N GLU A 98 -13.71 -4.01 11.26
CA GLU A 98 -13.49 -3.00 12.30
C GLU A 98 -14.47 -1.82 12.17
N LEU A 99 -14.73 -1.34 10.94
CA LEU A 99 -15.73 -0.31 10.72
C LEU A 99 -17.13 -0.77 11.10
N TYR A 100 -17.51 -1.99 10.70
CA TYR A 100 -18.79 -2.59 11.06
C TYR A 100 -18.96 -2.66 12.57
N ARG A 101 -17.93 -3.11 13.29
CA ARG A 101 -17.93 -3.18 14.76
C ARG A 101 -18.13 -1.81 15.40
N LEU A 102 -17.48 -0.76 14.89
CA LEU A 102 -17.63 0.60 15.39
C LEU A 102 -19.05 1.13 15.15
N ILE A 103 -19.60 0.91 13.97
CA ILE A 103 -20.93 1.41 13.60
C ILE A 103 -22.04 0.72 14.42
N ILE A 104 -21.97 -0.60 14.61
CA ILE A 104 -22.92 -1.33 15.46
C ILE A 104 -22.88 -0.82 16.91
N ASN A 105 -21.70 -0.43 17.38
CA ASN A 105 -21.55 0.16 18.71
C ASN A 105 -22.03 1.62 18.79
N GLY A 106 -22.64 2.15 17.73
CA GLY A 106 -23.24 3.49 17.68
C GLY A 106 -22.26 4.61 17.37
N HIS A 107 -21.04 4.30 16.90
CA HIS A 107 -20.11 5.33 16.42
C HIS A 107 -20.57 5.88 15.07
N ASP A 108 -20.47 7.19 14.90
CA ASP A 108 -20.68 7.82 13.62
C ASP A 108 -19.62 7.36 12.61
N PHE A 109 -20.04 7.10 11.36
CA PHE A 109 -19.16 6.60 10.31
C PHE A 109 -17.98 7.54 10.05
N ASN A 110 -18.21 8.86 10.07
CA ASN A 110 -17.17 9.85 9.84
C ASN A 110 -16.10 9.79 10.93
N LEU A 111 -16.52 9.65 12.19
CA LEU A 111 -15.62 9.49 13.32
C LEU A 111 -14.85 8.16 13.19
N ALA A 112 -15.54 7.07 12.87
CA ALA A 112 -14.90 5.77 12.68
C ALA A 112 -13.85 5.79 11.56
N VAL A 113 -14.12 6.45 10.43
CA VAL A 113 -13.16 6.62 9.33
C VAL A 113 -12.00 7.51 9.73
N ASN A 114 -12.25 8.62 10.45
CA ASN A 114 -11.19 9.55 10.87
C ASN A 114 -10.22 8.92 11.86
N ASP A 115 -10.71 8.11 12.76
CA ASP A 115 -9.88 7.45 13.78
C ASP A 115 -9.14 6.23 13.22
N PHE A 116 -9.52 5.76 12.03
CA PHE A 116 -8.94 4.55 11.47
C PHE A 116 -7.50 4.78 10.95
N PRO A 117 -6.49 4.03 11.47
CA PRO A 117 -5.09 4.32 11.22
C PRO A 117 -4.62 3.98 9.79
N TYR A 118 -5.36 3.13 9.08
CA TYR A 118 -4.97 2.64 7.75
C TYR A 118 -5.60 3.43 6.60
N PHE A 119 -6.41 4.46 6.90
CA PHE A 119 -6.91 5.37 5.88
C PHE A 119 -5.99 6.57 5.69
N SER A 120 -5.84 7.00 4.44
CA SER A 120 -5.10 8.20 4.09
C SER A 120 -5.84 9.47 4.50
N ASP A 121 -5.10 10.53 4.86
CA ASP A 121 -5.70 11.81 5.25
C ASP A 121 -6.57 12.41 4.13
N ASP A 122 -6.19 12.18 2.86
CA ASP A 122 -6.96 12.63 1.71
C ASP A 122 -8.33 11.93 1.67
N PHE A 123 -8.39 10.62 1.97
CA PHE A 123 -9.64 9.87 2.03
C PHE A 123 -10.54 10.34 3.16
N LYS A 124 -9.99 10.50 4.35
CA LYS A 124 -10.71 10.99 5.54
C LYS A 124 -11.37 12.34 5.27
N LYS A 125 -10.62 13.28 4.69
CA LYS A 125 -11.15 14.59 4.29
C LYS A 125 -12.26 14.46 3.24
N PHE A 126 -12.07 13.59 2.26
CA PHE A 126 -13.06 13.41 1.19
C PHE A 126 -14.38 12.85 1.72
N ILE A 127 -14.34 11.85 2.61
CA ILE A 127 -15.53 11.29 3.28
C ILE A 127 -16.24 12.37 4.10
N SER A 128 -15.50 13.19 4.84
CA SER A 128 -16.11 14.27 5.63
C SER A 128 -16.83 15.32 4.77
N ILE A 129 -16.32 15.59 3.56
CA ILE A 129 -16.96 16.52 2.63
C ILE A 129 -18.27 15.92 2.06
N ILE A 130 -18.23 14.66 1.61
CA ILE A 130 -19.42 13.99 1.06
C ILE A 130 -20.57 13.96 2.08
N GLN A 131 -20.30 13.58 3.29
CA GLN A 131 -21.34 13.51 4.32
C GLN A 131 -21.93 14.88 4.69
N ASN A 132 -21.11 15.93 4.63
CA ASN A 132 -21.57 17.29 4.94
C ASN A 132 -22.32 17.99 3.78
N SER A 133 -22.12 17.53 2.54
CA SER A 133 -22.70 18.19 1.36
C SER A 133 -24.15 17.79 1.05
N HIS A 134 -24.71 16.79 1.72
CA HIS A 134 -26.03 16.21 1.42
C HIS A 134 -26.26 15.82 -0.08
N GLU A 135 -25.22 15.95 -0.89
CA GLU A 135 -25.24 15.51 -2.28
C GLU A 135 -24.66 14.09 -2.34
N ASN A 136 -25.32 13.21 -3.09
CA ASN A 136 -24.82 11.87 -3.44
C ASN A 136 -23.61 12.00 -4.39
N GLN A 137 -22.52 12.63 -3.93
CA GLN A 137 -21.30 12.74 -4.71
C GLN A 137 -20.60 11.38 -4.72
N SER A 138 -20.40 10.86 -5.92
CA SER A 138 -19.65 9.63 -6.09
C SER A 138 -18.19 9.84 -5.69
N LEU A 139 -17.58 8.81 -5.12
CA LEU A 139 -16.14 8.78 -4.81
C LEU A 139 -15.25 8.66 -6.07
N GLU A 140 -15.86 8.74 -7.26
CA GLU A 140 -15.17 8.48 -8.51
C GLU A 140 -13.95 9.40 -8.73
N ASN A 141 -14.10 10.70 -8.46
CA ASN A 141 -12.99 11.66 -8.56
C ASN A 141 -11.84 11.31 -7.61
N TYR A 142 -12.16 10.90 -6.38
CA TYR A 142 -11.14 10.45 -5.42
C TYR A 142 -10.43 9.18 -5.92
N ILE A 143 -11.20 8.21 -6.41
CA ILE A 143 -10.69 6.94 -6.94
C ILE A 143 -9.74 7.20 -8.11
N GLN A 144 -10.16 8.00 -9.10
CA GLN A 144 -9.34 8.32 -10.27
C GLN A 144 -8.04 9.05 -9.88
N LEU A 145 -8.13 10.09 -9.04
CA LEU A 145 -6.95 10.83 -8.59
C LEU A 145 -5.97 9.95 -7.82
N THR A 146 -6.48 9.13 -6.91
CA THR A 146 -5.64 8.25 -6.10
C THR A 146 -4.99 7.15 -6.94
N PHE A 147 -5.73 6.58 -7.89
CA PHE A 147 -5.21 5.61 -8.85
C PHE A 147 -4.10 6.22 -9.71
N MET A 148 -4.30 7.43 -10.23
CA MET A 148 -3.26 8.15 -10.99
C MET A 148 -2.00 8.42 -10.16
N GLN A 149 -2.16 8.81 -8.90
CA GLN A 149 -1.03 9.04 -7.98
C GLN A 149 -0.25 7.75 -7.71
N LEU A 150 -0.93 6.64 -7.48
CA LEU A 150 -0.29 5.34 -7.29
C LEU A 150 0.44 4.87 -8.54
N ASN A 151 -0.17 5.02 -9.72
CA ASN A 151 0.48 4.69 -11.00
C ASN A 151 1.72 5.55 -11.27
N GLN A 152 1.64 6.85 -11.01
CA GLN A 152 2.81 7.74 -11.14
C GLN A 152 3.92 7.33 -10.18
N PHE A 153 3.57 6.92 -8.97
CA PHE A 153 4.53 6.42 -8.00
C PHE A 153 5.23 5.16 -8.50
N VAL A 154 4.46 4.15 -8.94
CA VAL A 154 5.00 2.90 -9.50
C VAL A 154 5.90 3.19 -10.71
N SER A 155 5.45 4.07 -11.61
CA SER A 155 6.23 4.47 -12.80
C SER A 155 7.55 5.15 -12.43
N LYS A 156 7.55 6.04 -11.43
CA LYS A 156 8.78 6.68 -10.93
C LYS A 156 9.73 5.64 -10.31
N PHE A 157 9.18 4.72 -9.54
CA PHE A 157 9.96 3.66 -8.91
C PHE A 157 10.63 2.74 -9.96
N ILE A 158 9.89 2.33 -10.99
CA ILE A 158 10.42 1.54 -12.11
C ILE A 158 11.53 2.30 -12.83
N LYS A 159 11.35 3.61 -13.11
CA LYS A 159 12.36 4.45 -13.77
C LYS A 159 13.67 4.58 -13.00
N ILE A 160 13.63 4.41 -11.68
CA ILE A 160 14.83 4.42 -10.82
C ILE A 160 15.46 3.02 -10.75
N ILE A 161 14.64 2.00 -10.55
CA ILE A 161 15.13 0.62 -10.36
C ILE A 161 15.74 0.06 -11.62
N VAL A 162 15.15 0.29 -12.80
CA VAL A 162 15.61 -0.29 -14.04
C VAL A 162 17.05 0.14 -14.38
N PRO A 163 17.43 1.43 -14.38
CA PRO A 163 18.82 1.83 -14.59
C PRO A 163 19.78 1.29 -13.53
N LEU A 164 19.31 1.18 -12.30
CA LEU A 164 20.11 0.66 -11.19
C LEU A 164 20.44 -0.83 -11.39
N ILE A 165 19.48 -1.64 -11.85
CA ILE A 165 19.70 -3.03 -12.24
C ILE A 165 20.67 -3.14 -13.40
N TYR A 166 20.52 -2.32 -14.46
CA TYR A 166 21.45 -2.33 -15.59
C TYR A 166 22.87 -1.92 -15.19
N GLY A 167 23.01 -0.90 -14.36
CA GLY A 167 24.30 -0.51 -13.81
C GLY A 167 24.96 -1.63 -13.00
N PHE A 168 24.16 -2.36 -12.23
CA PHE A 168 24.62 -3.50 -11.46
C PHE A 168 25.10 -4.65 -12.34
N VAL A 169 24.31 -5.00 -13.37
CA VAL A 169 24.67 -6.05 -14.35
C VAL A 169 25.93 -5.67 -15.12
N ALA A 170 26.04 -4.42 -15.58
CA ALA A 170 27.24 -3.93 -16.26
C ALA A 170 28.51 -4.02 -15.39
N THR A 171 28.40 -3.63 -14.13
CA THR A 171 29.50 -3.73 -13.16
C THR A 171 29.91 -5.19 -12.93
N PHE A 172 28.93 -6.08 -12.83
CA PHE A 172 29.20 -7.52 -12.66
C PHE A 172 29.94 -8.11 -13.88
N VAL A 173 29.47 -7.76 -15.08
CA VAL A 173 30.13 -8.19 -16.34
C VAL A 173 31.57 -7.70 -16.40
N ILE A 174 31.81 -6.43 -16.10
CA ILE A 174 33.20 -5.86 -16.09
C ILE A 174 34.08 -6.62 -15.11
N VAL A 175 33.59 -6.87 -13.90
CA VAL A 175 34.36 -7.60 -12.88
C VAL A 175 34.73 -9.01 -13.33
N VAL A 176 33.78 -9.73 -13.97
CA VAL A 176 34.02 -11.09 -14.49
C VAL A 176 35.02 -11.11 -15.64
N TYR A 177 35.03 -10.10 -16.52
CA TYR A 177 35.96 -10.04 -17.64
C TYR A 177 37.34 -9.51 -17.30
N VAL A 178 37.49 -8.78 -16.20
CA VAL A 178 38.78 -8.17 -15.78
C VAL A 178 39.50 -9.03 -14.73
N SER A 179 38.81 -10.00 -14.10
CA SER A 179 39.38 -10.95 -13.16
C SER A 179 39.96 -12.17 -13.85
#